data_fcb30bd1b47bbeb41b309f868529fed7
#
_entry.id   fcb30bd1b47bbeb41b309f868529fed7
#
_cell.length_a   1.000
_cell.length_b   1.000
_cell.length_c   1.000
_cell.angle_alpha   90.00
_cell.angle_beta   90.00
_cell.angle_gamma   90.00
#
_symmetry.space_group_name_H-M   'P 1'
#
loop_
_entity.id
_entity.type
_entity.pdbx_description
1 polymer ?
#
loop_
_entity_poly.entity_id
_entity_poly.type
_entity_poly.pdbx_seq_one_letter_code
_entity_poly.pdbx_strand_id
1 'polypeptide(L)'
;MNIWNWVTSYESDNWRLLRFQWSIFLLTVGARCNQLAVAWWALKETGSASLFSIIIACTIGAEVLSKPLLGWTGDRYSKMKIVLFCNVLTMFSAACLLALSFIDYFSITLVTFAMMLLGIAVGIRDPIQSSIIPQLTLLRSIAIAFNRKAVLSSIAMLLGPAIAGLLVSTWGVTIALIIDFALIAIAISMIVNLNIVGASSTIQTQTTQSIEKPLTTITPPWHTLISSGFKVVFRVKIEFYLALLAMMINLVLFPFFTIIVPFYVQETIQLPAWYIGLLDCSFGVGLLLSSKFLPRLLSFIRFRDRLLMTGFGLLGLNLLAIGLAVPYFILPIFFALGGCGLILINVNTAIVRTLATPACFRNRMVATVSFFSSLASPIGSLIVGLAIAHYGVEITSLLTGVITLTLMLGVALVPNIRVFMRMSEDELDGAYGRFYPSAFR
;
A
#
# COMPACT_ATOMS: atom_id res chain seq x y z
N MET A 1 -17.49 -21.23 9.96
CA MET A 1 -17.22 -20.28 11.05
C MET A 1 -17.46 -18.88 10.49
N ASN A 2 -18.52 -18.20 10.96
CA ASN A 2 -18.94 -16.91 10.41
C ASN A 2 -17.83 -15.85 10.64
N ILE A 3 -17.48 -15.11 9.59
CA ILE A 3 -16.46 -14.03 9.62
C ILE A 3 -16.76 -13.03 10.77
N TRP A 4 -18.03 -12.77 11.05
CA TRP A 4 -18.47 -11.91 12.15
C TRP A 4 -18.14 -12.47 13.54
N ASN A 5 -18.33 -13.77 13.78
CA ASN A 5 -17.95 -14.39 15.06
C ASN A 5 -16.44 -14.41 15.26
N TRP A 6 -15.66 -14.49 14.18
CA TRP A 6 -14.20 -14.42 14.24
C TRP A 6 -13.69 -13.01 14.53
N VAL A 7 -14.40 -11.97 14.06
CA VAL A 7 -14.08 -10.55 14.33
C VAL A 7 -14.43 -10.16 15.78
N THR A 8 -15.44 -10.79 16.40
CA THR A 8 -15.98 -10.41 17.71
C THR A 8 -15.61 -11.34 18.86
N SER A 9 -15.17 -12.58 18.61
CA SER A 9 -15.12 -13.67 19.60
C SER A 9 -13.78 -13.88 20.32
N TYR A 10 -12.86 -12.92 20.31
CA TYR A 10 -11.62 -13.06 21.05
C TYR A 10 -11.56 -12.07 22.23
N GLU A 11 -11.68 -12.65 23.45
CA GLU A 11 -11.54 -12.03 24.78
C GLU A 11 -11.91 -10.54 24.92
N SER A 12 -12.89 -10.30 25.75
CA SER A 12 -13.43 -8.99 26.15
C SER A 12 -12.41 -7.96 26.68
N ASP A 13 -11.15 -8.37 26.88
CA ASP A 13 -10.10 -7.52 27.46
C ASP A 13 -9.32 -6.65 26.46
N ASN A 14 -9.51 -6.85 25.15
CA ASN A 14 -8.71 -6.12 24.15
C ASN A 14 -9.49 -5.06 23.35
N TRP A 15 -10.47 -4.43 23.99
CA TRP A 15 -11.26 -3.32 23.42
C TRP A 15 -10.37 -2.15 22.93
N ARG A 16 -9.18 -1.95 23.53
CA ARG A 16 -8.21 -0.92 23.11
C ARG A 16 -7.64 -1.21 21.73
N LEU A 17 -7.24 -2.46 21.48
CA LEU A 17 -6.77 -2.91 20.17
C LEU A 17 -7.88 -2.83 19.12
N LEU A 18 -9.10 -3.24 19.49
CA LEU A 18 -10.26 -3.15 18.60
C LEU A 18 -10.54 -1.71 18.18
N ARG A 19 -10.64 -0.77 19.14
CA ARG A 19 -10.84 0.66 18.84
C ARG A 19 -9.73 1.19 17.94
N PHE A 20 -8.48 0.85 18.20
CA PHE A 20 -7.35 1.27 17.38
C PHE A 20 -7.44 0.72 15.95
N GLN A 21 -7.79 -0.56 15.78
CA GLN A 21 -7.93 -1.17 14.45
C GLN A 21 -9.13 -0.62 13.67
N TRP A 22 -10.25 -0.38 14.33
CA TRP A 22 -11.40 0.28 13.72
C TRP A 22 -11.10 1.71 13.29
N SER A 23 -10.34 2.46 14.09
CA SER A 23 -9.91 3.80 13.68
C SER A 23 -9.05 3.76 12.41
N ILE A 24 -8.14 2.77 12.27
CA ILE A 24 -7.35 2.58 11.04
C ILE A 24 -8.27 2.26 9.85
N PHE A 25 -9.27 1.40 10.06
CA PHE A 25 -10.24 1.05 9.04
C PHE A 25 -11.01 2.29 8.53
N LEU A 26 -11.56 3.09 9.44
CA LEU A 26 -12.30 4.31 9.10
C LEU A 26 -11.42 5.30 8.34
N LEU A 27 -10.18 5.52 8.79
CA LEU A 27 -9.22 6.37 8.10
C LEU A 27 -8.89 5.86 6.69
N THR A 28 -8.82 4.54 6.52
CA THR A 28 -8.54 3.94 5.20
C THR A 28 -9.73 4.12 4.26
N VAL A 29 -10.96 3.91 4.74
CA VAL A 29 -12.17 4.16 3.93
C VAL A 29 -12.29 5.64 3.58
N GLY A 30 -12.10 6.55 4.55
CA GLY A 30 -12.10 7.99 4.32
C GLY A 30 -11.08 8.42 3.27
N ALA A 31 -9.83 7.93 3.39
CA ALA A 31 -8.78 8.22 2.42
C ALA A 31 -9.15 7.79 0.98
N ARG A 32 -9.90 6.68 0.81
CA ARG A 32 -10.42 6.28 -0.51
C ARG A 32 -11.51 7.21 -1.01
N CYS A 33 -12.41 7.65 -0.13
CA CYS A 33 -13.41 8.66 -0.46
C CYS A 33 -12.74 9.97 -0.91
N ASN A 34 -11.76 10.44 -0.15
CA ASN A 34 -10.98 11.64 -0.45
C ASN A 34 -10.27 11.52 -1.80
N GLN A 35 -9.53 10.42 -2.02
CA GLN A 35 -8.76 10.18 -3.25
C GLN A 35 -9.64 10.23 -4.48
N LEU A 36 -10.80 9.54 -4.48
CA LEU A 36 -11.71 9.50 -5.62
C LEU A 36 -12.44 10.83 -5.81
N ALA A 37 -12.87 11.47 -4.72
CA ALA A 37 -13.52 12.77 -4.76
C ALA A 37 -12.61 13.85 -5.35
N VAL A 38 -11.34 13.91 -4.89
CA VAL A 38 -10.35 14.88 -5.40
C VAL A 38 -9.98 14.57 -6.84
N ALA A 39 -9.85 13.29 -7.22
CA ALA A 39 -9.58 12.88 -8.60
C ALA A 39 -10.70 13.34 -9.53
N TRP A 40 -11.95 13.06 -9.15
CA TRP A 40 -13.11 13.44 -9.93
C TRP A 40 -13.25 14.96 -10.05
N TRP A 41 -13.06 15.68 -8.95
CA TRP A 41 -13.15 17.13 -8.93
C TRP A 41 -12.04 17.78 -9.76
N ALA A 42 -10.79 17.38 -9.55
CA ALA A 42 -9.66 17.93 -10.28
C ALA A 42 -9.77 17.73 -11.80
N LEU A 43 -10.20 16.54 -12.23
CA LEU A 43 -10.41 16.27 -13.66
C LEU A 43 -11.59 17.06 -14.23
N LYS A 44 -12.70 17.19 -13.48
CA LYS A 44 -13.87 17.98 -13.90
C LYS A 44 -13.52 19.45 -14.12
N GLU A 45 -12.71 20.04 -13.22
CA GLU A 45 -12.35 21.45 -13.30
C GLU A 45 -11.22 21.76 -14.30
N THR A 46 -10.30 20.82 -14.48
CA THR A 46 -9.10 21.07 -15.31
C THR A 46 -9.18 20.44 -16.69
N GLY A 47 -9.94 19.36 -16.88
CA GLY A 47 -9.94 18.55 -18.10
C GLY A 47 -8.56 17.98 -18.46
N SER A 48 -7.56 18.08 -17.55
CA SER A 48 -6.15 17.83 -17.85
C SER A 48 -5.55 16.75 -16.95
N ALA A 49 -5.17 15.62 -17.56
CA ALA A 49 -4.46 14.55 -16.88
C ALA A 49 -3.10 15.01 -16.36
N SER A 50 -2.41 15.92 -17.06
CA SER A 50 -1.09 16.40 -16.63
C SER A 50 -1.17 17.27 -15.36
N LEU A 51 -2.14 18.18 -15.26
CA LEU A 51 -2.35 18.96 -14.05
C LEU A 51 -2.79 18.09 -12.87
N PHE A 52 -3.69 17.13 -13.10
CA PHE A 52 -4.09 16.18 -12.09
C PHE A 52 -2.92 15.30 -11.62
N SER A 53 -2.04 14.88 -12.54
CA SER A 53 -0.87 14.08 -12.20
C SER A 53 0.12 14.79 -11.27
N ILE A 54 0.22 16.12 -11.34
CA ILE A 54 1.03 16.92 -10.41
C ILE A 54 0.50 16.81 -8.98
N ILE A 55 -0.83 16.90 -8.78
CA ILE A 55 -1.46 16.73 -7.46
C ILE A 55 -1.08 15.35 -6.88
N ILE A 56 -1.25 14.30 -7.66
CA ILE A 56 -0.96 12.94 -7.24
C ILE A 56 0.53 12.74 -6.96
N ALA A 57 1.41 13.21 -7.87
CA ALA A 57 2.85 13.07 -7.70
C ALA A 57 3.38 13.81 -6.46
N CYS A 58 2.89 15.02 -6.21
CA CYS A 58 3.24 15.79 -5.01
C CYS A 58 2.75 15.11 -3.73
N THR A 59 1.53 14.57 -3.73
CA THR A 59 0.96 13.85 -2.59
C THR A 59 1.79 12.63 -2.21
N ILE A 60 2.10 11.78 -3.20
CA ILE A 60 2.87 10.54 -2.94
C ILE A 60 4.33 10.86 -2.72
N GLY A 61 4.88 11.85 -3.42
CA GLY A 61 6.22 12.33 -3.17
C GLY A 61 6.39 12.76 -1.71
N ALA A 62 5.44 13.53 -1.19
CA ALA A 62 5.42 13.94 0.22
C ALA A 62 5.27 12.73 1.16
N GLU A 63 4.43 11.73 0.83
CA GLU A 63 4.28 10.49 1.60
C GLU A 63 5.59 9.69 1.63
N VAL A 64 6.19 9.44 0.47
CA VAL A 64 7.40 8.60 0.36
C VAL A 64 8.59 9.25 1.04
N LEU A 65 8.78 10.57 0.87
CA LEU A 65 9.88 11.32 1.47
C LEU A 65 9.72 11.47 2.99
N SER A 66 8.50 11.59 3.50
CA SER A 66 8.27 11.72 4.95
C SER A 66 8.60 10.44 5.72
N LYS A 67 8.50 9.26 5.12
CA LYS A 67 8.84 7.97 5.77
C LYS A 67 10.27 7.93 6.32
N PRO A 68 11.33 8.15 5.54
CA PRO A 68 12.70 8.15 6.04
C PRO A 68 13.05 9.42 6.84
N LEU A 69 12.52 10.58 6.46
CA LEU A 69 12.84 11.85 7.08
C LEU A 69 12.27 12.02 8.48
N LEU A 70 11.09 11.48 8.72
CA LEU A 70 10.33 11.67 9.96
C LEU A 70 10.07 10.36 10.72
N GLY A 71 10.44 9.19 10.15
CA GLY A 71 10.23 7.89 10.79
C GLY A 71 10.92 7.73 12.15
N TRP A 72 12.04 8.45 12.38
CA TRP A 72 12.77 8.46 13.65
C TRP A 72 11.97 9.10 14.80
N THR A 73 10.96 9.89 14.48
CA THR A 73 10.12 10.54 15.50
C THR A 73 9.38 9.52 16.37
N GLY A 74 9.02 8.36 15.79
CA GLY A 74 8.37 7.25 16.49
C GLY A 74 9.24 6.59 17.58
N ASP A 75 10.57 6.75 17.51
CA ASP A 75 11.49 6.24 18.51
C ASP A 75 11.72 7.26 19.66
N ARG A 76 11.55 8.55 19.38
CA ARG A 76 11.83 9.63 20.33
C ARG A 76 10.61 10.12 21.10
N TYR A 77 9.43 10.03 20.51
CA TYR A 77 8.18 10.54 21.10
C TYR A 77 7.16 9.43 21.32
N SER A 78 6.14 9.70 22.11
CA SER A 78 5.02 8.78 22.30
C SER A 78 4.33 8.49 20.97
N LYS A 79 4.36 7.23 20.54
CA LYS A 79 3.81 6.76 19.27
C LYS A 79 2.33 7.16 19.11
N MET A 80 1.53 7.05 20.18
CA MET A 80 0.12 7.42 20.15
C MET A 80 -0.09 8.92 19.92
N LYS A 81 0.75 9.77 20.53
CA LYS A 81 0.68 11.23 20.32
C LYS A 81 1.03 11.59 18.87
N ILE A 82 1.99 10.91 18.27
CA ILE A 82 2.35 11.13 16.86
C ILE A 82 1.21 10.70 15.93
N VAL A 83 0.61 9.53 16.16
CA VAL A 83 -0.55 9.07 15.37
C VAL A 83 -1.71 10.06 15.50
N LEU A 84 -1.99 10.56 16.73
CA LEU A 84 -3.03 11.56 16.94
C LEU A 84 -2.71 12.87 16.19
N PHE A 85 -1.47 13.35 16.27
CA PHE A 85 -1.03 14.54 15.53
C PHE A 85 -1.20 14.35 14.00
N CYS A 86 -0.80 13.21 13.46
CA CYS A 86 -0.98 12.89 12.03
C CYS A 86 -2.47 12.86 11.65
N ASN A 87 -3.33 12.30 12.49
CA ASN A 87 -4.77 12.28 12.24
C ASN A 87 -5.39 13.68 12.28
N VAL A 88 -4.94 14.56 13.20
CA VAL A 88 -5.34 15.98 13.24
C VAL A 88 -4.86 16.70 11.97
N LEU A 89 -3.63 16.43 11.51
CA LEU A 89 -3.12 16.99 10.27
C LEU A 89 -3.92 16.52 9.05
N THR A 90 -4.31 15.22 9.01
CA THR A 90 -5.23 14.66 8.00
C THR A 90 -6.59 15.36 8.04
N MET A 91 -7.15 15.59 9.24
CA MET A 91 -8.41 16.30 9.41
C MET A 91 -8.31 17.76 8.93
N PHE A 92 -7.21 18.44 9.21
CA PHE A 92 -6.97 19.79 8.71
C PHE A 92 -6.91 19.84 7.18
N SER A 93 -6.20 18.89 6.55
CA SER A 93 -6.18 18.74 5.09
C SER A 93 -7.60 18.54 4.52
N ALA A 94 -8.37 17.61 5.11
CA ALA A 94 -9.76 17.36 4.70
C ALA A 94 -10.64 18.60 4.89
N ALA A 95 -10.47 19.38 5.97
CA ALA A 95 -11.18 20.63 6.20
C ALA A 95 -10.86 21.69 5.14
N CYS A 96 -9.59 21.81 4.73
CA CYS A 96 -9.19 22.71 3.64
C CYS A 96 -9.86 22.34 2.31
N LEU A 97 -9.84 21.06 1.94
CA LEU A 97 -10.50 20.57 0.72
C LEU A 97 -12.01 20.78 0.77
N LEU A 98 -12.62 20.51 1.91
CA LEU A 98 -14.05 20.71 2.14
C LEU A 98 -14.43 22.20 2.03
N ALA A 99 -13.67 23.10 2.63
CA ALA A 99 -13.90 24.54 2.54
C ALA A 99 -13.82 25.05 1.09
N LEU A 100 -12.82 24.58 0.32
CA LEU A 100 -12.69 24.90 -1.11
C LEU A 100 -13.89 24.39 -1.91
N SER A 101 -14.37 23.19 -1.60
CA SER A 101 -15.54 22.60 -2.27
C SER A 101 -16.86 23.34 -1.95
N PHE A 102 -17.00 23.89 -0.74
CA PHE A 102 -18.19 24.65 -0.36
C PHE A 102 -18.31 26.03 -1.04
N ILE A 103 -17.18 26.66 -1.34
CA ILE A 103 -17.14 27.96 -2.03
C ILE A 103 -17.02 27.80 -3.54
N ASP A 104 -17.17 26.58 -4.06
CA ASP A 104 -16.99 26.24 -5.49
C ASP A 104 -15.71 26.84 -6.11
N TYR A 105 -14.64 26.93 -5.32
CA TYR A 105 -13.36 27.49 -5.75
C TYR A 105 -12.30 26.40 -5.89
N PHE A 106 -12.01 26.03 -7.13
CA PHE A 106 -10.93 25.11 -7.42
C PHE A 106 -9.62 25.86 -7.68
N SER A 107 -8.61 25.59 -6.86
CA SER A 107 -7.24 26.06 -7.06
C SER A 107 -6.29 24.89 -7.00
N ILE A 108 -5.60 24.60 -8.10
CA ILE A 108 -4.65 23.50 -8.19
C ILE A 108 -3.57 23.59 -7.09
N THR A 109 -3.09 24.81 -6.80
CA THR A 109 -2.05 25.04 -5.79
C THR A 109 -2.55 24.72 -4.39
N LEU A 110 -3.75 25.17 -4.01
CA LEU A 110 -4.33 24.93 -2.69
C LEU A 110 -4.71 23.47 -2.50
N VAL A 111 -5.30 22.84 -3.53
CA VAL A 111 -5.62 21.40 -3.51
C VAL A 111 -4.35 20.58 -3.41
N THR A 112 -3.31 20.90 -4.18
CA THR A 112 -2.01 20.20 -4.10
C THR A 112 -1.39 20.36 -2.72
N PHE A 113 -1.42 21.55 -2.14
CA PHE A 113 -0.89 21.79 -0.80
C PHE A 113 -1.63 20.97 0.28
N ALA A 114 -2.98 20.97 0.24
CA ALA A 114 -3.78 20.16 1.16
C ALA A 114 -3.47 18.66 1.00
N MET A 115 -3.39 18.15 -0.23
CA MET A 115 -3.05 16.78 -0.51
C MET A 115 -1.60 16.41 -0.12
N MET A 116 -0.65 17.33 -0.20
CA MET A 116 0.71 17.12 0.33
C MET A 116 0.71 16.96 1.85
N LEU A 117 -0.08 17.77 2.57
CA LEU A 117 -0.22 17.62 4.04
C LEU A 117 -0.78 16.25 4.39
N LEU A 118 -1.78 15.76 3.62
CA LEU A 118 -2.29 14.40 3.76
C LEU A 118 -1.17 13.37 3.54
N GLY A 119 -0.41 13.51 2.47
CA GLY A 119 0.71 12.61 2.15
C GLY A 119 1.75 12.54 3.28
N ILE A 120 2.17 13.69 3.81
CA ILE A 120 3.08 13.76 4.96
C ILE A 120 2.49 13.03 6.17
N ALA A 121 1.22 13.28 6.50
CA ALA A 121 0.55 12.64 7.62
C ALA A 121 0.50 11.12 7.49
N VAL A 122 0.17 10.61 6.30
CA VAL A 122 0.12 9.16 6.00
C VAL A 122 1.51 8.54 6.10
N GLY A 123 2.53 9.18 5.50
CA GLY A 123 3.89 8.66 5.49
C GLY A 123 4.51 8.50 6.88
N ILE A 124 4.21 9.41 7.82
CA ILE A 124 4.66 9.30 9.22
C ILE A 124 3.82 8.27 9.98
N ARG A 125 2.50 8.30 9.79
CA ARG A 125 1.53 7.52 10.56
C ARG A 125 1.65 6.01 10.33
N ASP A 126 1.72 5.56 9.09
CA ASP A 126 1.59 4.14 8.74
C ASP A 126 2.65 3.22 9.36
N PRO A 127 3.97 3.55 9.35
CA PRO A 127 4.96 2.74 10.02
C PRO A 127 4.77 2.74 11.55
N ILE A 128 4.38 3.88 12.13
CA ILE A 128 4.18 4.01 13.58
C ILE A 128 2.95 3.21 14.03
N GLN A 129 1.84 3.24 13.29
CA GLN A 129 0.65 2.44 13.58
C GLN A 129 0.96 0.94 13.64
N SER A 130 1.80 0.46 12.71
CA SER A 130 2.22 -0.95 12.70
C SER A 130 3.04 -1.32 13.94
N SER A 131 3.81 -0.39 14.50
CA SER A 131 4.61 -0.59 15.71
C SER A 131 3.82 -0.48 17.03
N ILE A 132 2.59 0.04 17.00
CA ILE A 132 1.70 0.12 18.16
C ILE A 132 0.97 -1.21 18.42
N ILE A 133 0.62 -1.96 17.36
CA ILE A 133 -0.14 -3.22 17.49
C ILE A 133 0.47 -4.20 18.49
N PRO A 134 1.80 -4.47 18.48
CA PRO A 134 2.41 -5.35 19.47
C PRO A 134 2.35 -4.82 20.91
N GLN A 135 2.23 -3.49 21.09
CA GLN A 135 2.14 -2.86 22.40
C GLN A 135 0.73 -2.93 23.02
N LEU A 136 -0.28 -3.13 22.17
CA LEU A 136 -1.67 -3.24 22.59
C LEU A 136 -2.14 -4.70 22.71
N THR A 137 -1.27 -5.68 22.46
CA THR A 137 -1.68 -7.09 22.40
C THR A 137 -0.69 -7.99 23.12
N LEU A 138 -1.18 -9.12 23.64
CA LEU A 138 -0.33 -10.15 24.25
C LEU A 138 0.50 -10.88 23.19
N LEU A 139 1.70 -11.34 23.54
CA LEU A 139 2.63 -12.04 22.63
C LEU A 139 1.97 -13.19 21.84
N ARG A 140 1.10 -13.97 22.51
CA ARG A 140 0.37 -15.09 21.87
C ARG A 140 -0.64 -14.66 20.80
N SER A 141 -1.10 -13.40 20.82
CA SER A 141 -2.16 -12.89 19.96
C SER A 141 -1.67 -11.92 18.88
N ILE A 142 -0.37 -11.65 18.79
CA ILE A 142 0.21 -10.70 17.83
C ILE A 142 -0.11 -11.08 16.38
N ALA A 143 0.04 -12.35 16.01
CA ALA A 143 -0.27 -12.84 14.66
C ALA A 143 -1.74 -12.62 14.31
N ILE A 144 -2.66 -12.86 15.27
CA ILE A 144 -4.09 -12.64 15.09
C ILE A 144 -4.39 -11.14 14.90
N ALA A 145 -3.74 -10.27 15.68
CA ALA A 145 -3.91 -8.83 15.58
C ALA A 145 -3.46 -8.28 14.21
N PHE A 146 -2.31 -8.74 13.69
CA PHE A 146 -1.84 -8.37 12.34
C PHE A 146 -2.75 -8.93 11.24
N ASN A 147 -3.22 -10.17 11.39
CA ASN A 147 -4.16 -10.76 10.43
C ASN A 147 -5.49 -9.98 10.39
N ARG A 148 -6.03 -9.61 11.57
CA ARG A 148 -7.23 -8.76 11.64
C ARG A 148 -7.00 -7.40 10.96
N LYS A 149 -5.87 -6.74 11.20
CA LYS A 149 -5.51 -5.50 10.48
C LYS A 149 -5.50 -5.72 8.98
N ALA A 150 -4.90 -6.81 8.50
CA ALA A 150 -4.84 -7.12 7.07
C ALA A 150 -6.24 -7.33 6.48
N VAL A 151 -7.11 -8.08 7.16
CA VAL A 151 -8.50 -8.30 6.73
C VAL A 151 -9.28 -6.97 6.67
N LEU A 152 -9.21 -6.15 7.72
CA LEU A 152 -9.89 -4.85 7.74
C LEU A 152 -9.37 -3.93 6.63
N SER A 153 -8.06 -3.89 6.40
CA SER A 153 -7.47 -3.11 5.30
C SER A 153 -7.94 -3.61 3.93
N SER A 154 -8.05 -4.93 3.74
CA SER A 154 -8.57 -5.52 2.49
C SER A 154 -10.03 -5.16 2.25
N ILE A 155 -10.85 -5.20 3.31
CA ILE A 155 -12.26 -4.78 3.23
C ILE A 155 -12.36 -3.29 2.90
N ALA A 156 -11.53 -2.45 3.53
CA ALA A 156 -11.52 -1.01 3.25
C ALA A 156 -11.07 -0.71 1.81
N MET A 157 -10.09 -1.46 1.29
CA MET A 157 -9.65 -1.34 -0.12
C MET A 157 -10.72 -1.78 -1.12
N LEU A 158 -11.56 -2.74 -0.75
CA LEU A 158 -12.65 -3.21 -1.57
C LEU A 158 -13.86 -2.25 -1.53
N LEU A 159 -14.31 -1.91 -0.32
CA LEU A 159 -15.52 -1.13 -0.12
C LEU A 159 -15.30 0.38 -0.28
N GLY A 160 -14.11 0.88 0.04
CA GLY A 160 -13.80 2.31 -0.01
C GLY A 160 -14.10 2.95 -1.36
N PRO A 161 -13.51 2.47 -2.47
CA PRO A 161 -13.76 3.02 -3.81
C PRO A 161 -15.22 2.86 -4.26
N ALA A 162 -15.90 1.75 -3.90
CA ALA A 162 -17.31 1.55 -4.23
C ALA A 162 -18.20 2.60 -3.56
N ILE A 163 -18.01 2.80 -2.25
CA ILE A 163 -18.72 3.81 -1.47
C ILE A 163 -18.40 5.20 -2.03
N ALA A 164 -17.12 5.50 -2.26
CA ALA A 164 -16.67 6.78 -2.80
C ALA A 164 -17.30 7.07 -4.17
N GLY A 165 -17.29 6.10 -5.09
CA GLY A 165 -17.87 6.24 -6.42
C GLY A 165 -19.38 6.48 -6.38
N LEU A 166 -20.10 5.76 -5.51
CA LEU A 166 -21.54 6.00 -5.30
C LEU A 166 -21.80 7.40 -4.72
N LEU A 167 -21.06 7.81 -3.70
CA LEU A 167 -21.21 9.13 -3.08
C LEU A 167 -20.97 10.26 -4.08
N VAL A 168 -19.89 10.20 -4.83
CA VAL A 168 -19.54 11.22 -5.82
C VAL A 168 -20.55 11.27 -6.95
N SER A 169 -21.06 10.10 -7.40
CA SER A 169 -22.03 10.07 -8.52
C SER A 169 -23.43 10.50 -8.14
N THR A 170 -23.88 10.26 -6.89
CA THR A 170 -25.26 10.54 -6.46
C THR A 170 -25.39 11.90 -5.75
N TRP A 171 -24.43 12.26 -4.91
CA TRP A 171 -24.50 13.47 -4.07
C TRP A 171 -23.36 14.46 -4.31
N GLY A 172 -22.43 14.13 -5.22
CA GLY A 172 -21.34 15.01 -5.59
C GLY A 172 -20.11 14.93 -4.68
N VAL A 173 -19.08 15.70 -5.07
CA VAL A 173 -17.76 15.71 -4.41
C VAL A 173 -17.86 16.20 -2.97
N THR A 174 -18.64 17.26 -2.72
CA THR A 174 -18.76 17.90 -1.39
C THR A 174 -19.23 16.91 -0.32
N ILE A 175 -20.24 16.08 -0.64
CA ILE A 175 -20.76 15.08 0.31
C ILE A 175 -19.72 13.98 0.57
N ALA A 176 -18.96 13.57 -0.44
CA ALA A 176 -17.88 12.59 -0.24
C ALA A 176 -16.78 13.16 0.68
N LEU A 177 -16.44 14.43 0.56
CA LEU A 177 -15.48 15.11 1.45
C LEU A 177 -16.04 15.32 2.88
N ILE A 178 -17.34 15.58 3.04
CA ILE A 178 -18.00 15.64 4.37
C ILE A 178 -17.89 14.28 5.07
N ILE A 179 -18.15 13.20 4.34
CA ILE A 179 -18.06 11.84 4.88
C ILE A 179 -16.62 11.49 5.25
N ASP A 180 -15.63 11.83 4.41
CA ASP A 180 -14.21 11.68 4.76
C ASP A 180 -13.89 12.41 6.08
N PHE A 181 -14.24 13.69 6.16
CA PHE A 181 -14.01 14.50 7.36
C PHE A 181 -14.68 13.88 8.61
N ALA A 182 -15.92 13.42 8.49
CA ALA A 182 -16.64 12.76 9.59
C ALA A 182 -15.97 11.44 10.01
N LEU A 183 -15.53 10.62 9.07
CA LEU A 183 -14.81 9.38 9.37
C LEU A 183 -13.48 9.63 10.07
N ILE A 184 -12.75 10.68 9.68
CA ILE A 184 -11.52 11.10 10.36
C ILE A 184 -11.83 11.57 11.80
N ALA A 185 -12.89 12.38 12.00
CA ALA A 185 -13.29 12.85 13.32
C ALA A 185 -13.68 11.69 14.25
N ILE A 186 -14.43 10.70 13.74
CA ILE A 186 -14.77 9.48 14.49
C ILE A 186 -13.50 8.68 14.81
N ALA A 187 -12.59 8.52 13.85
CA ALA A 187 -11.34 7.82 14.09
C ALA A 187 -10.45 8.48 15.15
N ILE A 188 -10.39 9.82 15.17
CA ILE A 188 -9.70 10.59 16.21
C ILE A 188 -10.37 10.36 17.57
N SER A 189 -11.69 10.44 17.67
CA SER A 189 -12.42 10.23 18.93
C SER A 189 -12.19 8.83 19.52
N MET A 190 -12.02 7.84 18.68
CA MET A 190 -11.68 6.47 19.11
C MET A 190 -10.29 6.37 19.75
N ILE A 191 -9.34 7.22 19.35
CA ILE A 191 -7.94 7.14 19.77
C ILE A 191 -7.61 8.08 20.94
N VAL A 192 -8.24 9.25 21.03
CA VAL A 192 -7.92 10.30 22.03
C VAL A 192 -7.84 9.78 23.46
N ASN A 193 -8.73 8.87 23.85
CA ASN A 193 -8.79 8.30 25.19
C ASN A 193 -8.02 6.98 25.36
N LEU A 194 -7.23 6.57 24.34
CA LEU A 194 -6.42 5.37 24.42
C LEU A 194 -5.07 5.67 25.08
N ASN A 195 -5.03 5.62 26.42
CA ASN A 195 -3.76 5.65 27.14
C ASN A 195 -3.04 4.30 26.97
N ILE A 196 -1.83 4.32 26.44
CA ILE A 196 -0.90 3.18 26.50
C ILE A 196 -0.31 3.20 27.92
N VAL A 197 -1.11 2.78 28.90
CA VAL A 197 -0.63 2.64 30.28
C VAL A 197 -0.21 1.19 30.47
N GLY A 198 1.06 0.96 30.71
CA GLY A 198 1.54 -0.20 31.44
C GLY A 198 2.03 -1.42 30.68
N ALA A 199 2.15 -1.45 29.35
CA ALA A 199 2.76 -2.59 28.67
C ALA A 199 4.31 -2.60 28.76
N SER A 200 4.92 -1.47 29.05
CA SER A 200 6.39 -1.36 29.12
C SER A 200 6.99 -1.96 30.39
N SER A 201 6.23 -2.09 31.49
CA SER A 201 6.74 -2.60 32.75
C SER A 201 6.55 -4.11 32.93
N THR A 202 5.51 -4.69 32.33
CA THR A 202 5.19 -6.12 32.53
C THR A 202 5.92 -7.04 31.53
N ILE A 203 6.28 -6.54 30.34
CA ILE A 203 7.01 -7.35 29.34
C ILE A 203 8.50 -7.38 29.62
N GLN A 204 9.06 -6.32 30.22
CA GLN A 204 10.47 -6.32 30.64
C GLN A 204 10.76 -7.25 31.82
N THR A 205 9.76 -7.56 32.67
CA THR A 205 10.00 -8.34 33.89
C THR A 205 9.91 -9.85 33.64
N GLN A 206 9.28 -10.33 32.58
CA GLN A 206 9.19 -11.78 32.32
C GLN A 206 10.24 -12.32 31.33
N THR A 207 10.98 -11.46 30.63
CA THR A 207 12.04 -11.90 29.71
C THR A 207 13.44 -11.79 30.33
N THR A 208 13.56 -11.33 31.58
CA THR A 208 14.86 -11.04 32.23
C THR A 208 15.37 -12.19 33.10
N GLN A 209 14.75 -13.38 33.08
CA GLN A 209 15.23 -14.51 33.93
C GLN A 209 16.07 -15.57 33.23
N SER A 210 16.48 -15.44 32.00
CA SER A 210 17.38 -16.45 31.38
C SER A 210 18.16 -15.94 30.16
N ILE A 211 18.72 -14.75 30.14
CA ILE A 211 19.81 -14.43 29.20
C ILE A 211 20.69 -13.37 29.86
N GLU A 212 21.96 -13.69 30.00
CA GLU A 212 23.05 -12.80 30.42
C GLU A 212 22.94 -11.43 29.79
N LYS A 213 23.16 -10.38 30.61
CA LYS A 213 23.24 -8.99 30.13
C LYS A 213 24.17 -8.92 28.91
N PRO A 214 23.66 -8.57 27.72
CA PRO A 214 24.59 -8.17 26.67
C PRO A 214 25.21 -6.83 27.11
N LEU A 215 26.51 -6.76 27.04
CA LEU A 215 27.31 -5.54 27.11
C LEU A 215 26.57 -4.43 26.33
N THR A 216 26.62 -3.22 26.87
CA THR A 216 26.18 -1.96 26.26
C THR A 216 26.31 -1.97 24.73
N THR A 217 25.30 -2.44 24.03
CA THR A 217 25.21 -2.33 22.57
C THR A 217 24.85 -0.89 22.28
N ILE A 218 25.86 -0.09 21.94
CA ILE A 218 25.69 1.20 21.27
C ILE A 218 24.77 0.95 20.08
N THR A 219 23.52 1.37 20.16
CA THR A 219 22.60 1.26 19.03
C THR A 219 23.20 2.07 17.87
N PRO A 220 23.54 1.43 16.75
CA PRO A 220 24.18 2.16 15.65
C PRO A 220 23.28 3.31 15.22
N PRO A 221 23.84 4.47 14.84
CA PRO A 221 23.06 5.61 14.43
C PRO A 221 22.14 5.25 13.26
N TRP A 222 20.94 5.85 13.19
CA TRP A 222 19.89 5.52 12.22
C TRP A 222 20.36 5.47 10.77
N HIS A 223 21.30 6.33 10.38
CA HIS A 223 21.86 6.36 9.04
C HIS A 223 22.66 5.09 8.70
N THR A 224 23.33 4.47 9.67
CA THR A 224 24.05 3.21 9.46
C THR A 224 23.07 2.02 9.31
N LEU A 225 21.93 2.07 10.00
CA LEU A 225 20.88 1.06 9.85
C LEU A 225 20.24 1.12 8.46
N ILE A 226 19.95 2.33 7.97
CA ILE A 226 19.44 2.53 6.62
C ILE A 226 20.49 2.09 5.59
N SER A 227 21.72 2.60 5.69
CA SER A 227 22.78 2.26 4.74
C SER A 227 23.09 0.76 4.70
N SER A 228 22.97 0.06 5.81
CA SER A 228 23.14 -1.40 5.85
C SER A 228 22.06 -2.14 5.06
N GLY A 229 20.79 -1.72 5.15
CA GLY A 229 19.70 -2.27 4.35
C GLY A 229 19.95 -2.10 2.84
N PHE A 230 20.35 -0.91 2.42
CA PHE A 230 20.72 -0.63 1.03
C PHE A 230 21.88 -1.52 0.56
N LYS A 231 22.97 -1.57 1.34
CA LYS A 231 24.13 -2.42 1.01
C LYS A 231 23.75 -3.89 0.81
N VAL A 232 22.89 -4.41 1.68
CA VAL A 232 22.44 -5.81 1.58
C VAL A 232 21.62 -6.03 0.32
N VAL A 233 20.64 -5.18 0.00
CA VAL A 233 19.82 -5.31 -1.22
C VAL A 233 20.70 -5.25 -2.46
N PHE A 234 21.65 -4.33 -2.55
CA PHE A 234 22.56 -4.24 -3.71
C PHE A 234 23.52 -5.43 -3.83
N ARG A 235 23.94 -6.03 -2.72
CA ARG A 235 24.86 -7.19 -2.73
C ARG A 235 24.15 -8.51 -3.00
N VAL A 236 22.89 -8.65 -2.63
CA VAL A 236 22.05 -9.83 -2.93
C VAL A 236 21.43 -9.65 -4.31
N LYS A 237 22.14 -10.12 -5.36
CA LYS A 237 21.76 -9.90 -6.76
C LYS A 237 20.29 -10.18 -7.06
N ILE A 238 19.75 -11.31 -6.60
CA ILE A 238 18.35 -11.67 -6.84
C ILE A 238 17.39 -10.62 -6.25
N GLU A 239 17.63 -10.13 -5.01
CA GLU A 239 16.77 -9.11 -4.39
C GLU A 239 16.89 -7.76 -5.07
N PHE A 240 18.07 -7.40 -5.55
CA PHE A 240 18.26 -6.18 -6.35
C PHE A 240 17.39 -6.19 -7.61
N TYR A 241 17.40 -7.28 -8.38
CA TYR A 241 16.57 -7.39 -9.58
C TYR A 241 15.08 -7.50 -9.27
N LEU A 242 14.69 -8.20 -8.20
CA LEU A 242 13.30 -8.24 -7.75
C LEU A 242 12.81 -6.87 -7.25
N ALA A 243 13.66 -6.10 -6.57
CA ALA A 243 13.37 -4.74 -6.17
C ALA A 243 13.23 -3.80 -7.38
N LEU A 244 14.07 -3.98 -8.40
CA LEU A 244 13.98 -3.24 -9.66
C LEU A 244 12.68 -3.56 -10.41
N LEU A 245 12.29 -4.83 -10.49
CA LEU A 245 11.00 -5.23 -11.08
C LEU A 245 9.83 -4.63 -10.29
N ALA A 246 9.89 -4.65 -8.95
CA ALA A 246 8.87 -4.03 -8.10
C ALA A 246 8.81 -2.51 -8.29
N MET A 247 9.93 -1.86 -8.48
CA MET A 247 10.02 -0.42 -8.79
C MET A 247 9.38 -0.13 -10.16
N MET A 248 9.73 -0.91 -11.18
CA MET A 248 9.20 -0.72 -12.53
C MET A 248 7.69 -0.99 -12.62
N ILE A 249 7.17 -1.99 -11.91
CA ILE A 249 5.73 -2.24 -11.88
C ILE A 249 4.98 -1.11 -11.17
N ASN A 250 5.50 -0.56 -10.06
CA ASN A 250 4.87 0.56 -9.36
C ASN A 250 4.93 1.87 -10.15
N LEU A 251 5.91 2.04 -11.05
CA LEU A 251 6.00 3.17 -11.97
C LEU A 251 4.76 3.26 -12.87
N VAL A 252 4.18 2.12 -13.26
CA VAL A 252 3.02 2.06 -14.17
C VAL A 252 1.72 1.71 -13.46
N LEU A 253 1.75 0.82 -12.47
CA LEU A 253 0.54 0.32 -11.80
C LEU A 253 -0.14 1.39 -10.95
N PHE A 254 0.64 2.14 -10.18
CA PHE A 254 0.08 3.16 -9.30
C PHE A 254 -0.64 4.26 -10.10
N PRO A 255 -0.01 4.92 -11.10
CA PRO A 255 -0.69 5.92 -11.91
C PRO A 255 -1.79 5.33 -12.81
N PHE A 256 -1.75 4.04 -13.15
CA PHE A 256 -2.86 3.40 -13.84
C PHE A 256 -4.17 3.54 -13.06
N PHE A 257 -4.18 3.16 -11.78
CA PHE A 257 -5.36 3.26 -10.93
C PHE A 257 -5.71 4.69 -10.54
N THR A 258 -4.71 5.55 -10.35
CA THR A 258 -4.94 6.89 -9.82
C THR A 258 -5.15 7.95 -10.89
N ILE A 259 -4.69 7.74 -12.12
CA ILE A 259 -4.75 8.74 -13.20
C ILE A 259 -5.44 8.17 -14.44
N ILE A 260 -4.96 7.03 -15.00
CA ILE A 260 -5.50 6.48 -16.25
C ILE A 260 -6.98 6.11 -16.09
N VAL A 261 -7.33 5.34 -15.06
CA VAL A 261 -8.71 4.87 -14.85
C VAL A 261 -9.69 6.02 -14.62
N PRO A 262 -9.45 6.98 -13.69
CA PRO A 262 -10.35 8.12 -13.53
C PRO A 262 -10.48 8.97 -14.78
N PHE A 263 -9.38 9.26 -15.49
CA PHE A 263 -9.39 10.05 -16.72
C PHE A 263 -10.17 9.33 -17.83
N TYR A 264 -9.93 8.04 -18.03
CA TYR A 264 -10.64 7.24 -19.03
C TYR A 264 -12.16 7.21 -18.76
N VAL A 265 -12.55 6.99 -17.50
CA VAL A 265 -13.98 6.92 -17.14
C VAL A 265 -14.67 8.25 -17.30
N GLN A 266 -14.03 9.35 -16.92
CA GLN A 266 -14.64 10.67 -16.94
C GLN A 266 -14.61 11.33 -18.33
N GLU A 267 -13.47 11.30 -19.01
CA GLU A 267 -13.26 12.07 -20.24
C GLU A 267 -13.50 11.24 -21.51
N THR A 268 -13.21 9.92 -21.48
CA THR A 268 -13.31 9.09 -22.69
C THR A 268 -14.66 8.40 -22.80
N ILE A 269 -15.06 7.61 -21.80
CA ILE A 269 -16.32 6.87 -21.85
C ILE A 269 -17.49 7.63 -21.20
N GLN A 270 -17.20 8.74 -20.51
CA GLN A 270 -18.18 9.64 -19.90
C GLN A 270 -19.19 8.93 -18.98
N LEU A 271 -18.72 7.90 -18.24
CA LEU A 271 -19.53 7.20 -17.25
C LEU A 271 -19.44 7.87 -15.89
N PRO A 272 -20.48 7.73 -15.04
CA PRO A 272 -20.47 8.27 -13.69
C PRO A 272 -19.36 7.66 -12.80
N ALA A 273 -18.95 8.36 -11.74
CA ALA A 273 -17.87 7.98 -10.84
C ALA A 273 -18.04 6.60 -10.17
N TRP A 274 -19.30 6.09 -10.03
CA TRP A 274 -19.54 4.74 -9.49
C TRP A 274 -18.85 3.64 -10.31
N TYR A 275 -18.63 3.89 -11.61
CA TYR A 275 -17.96 2.92 -12.47
C TYR A 275 -16.48 2.74 -12.10
N ILE A 276 -15.78 3.81 -11.65
CA ILE A 276 -14.44 3.72 -11.10
C ILE A 276 -14.46 2.80 -9.87
N GLY A 277 -15.43 3.02 -8.97
CA GLY A 277 -15.63 2.18 -7.80
C GLY A 277 -15.88 0.70 -8.15
N LEU A 278 -16.63 0.43 -9.24
CA LEU A 278 -16.87 -0.93 -9.73
C LEU A 278 -15.57 -1.59 -10.22
N LEU A 279 -14.73 -0.86 -10.98
CA LEU A 279 -13.44 -1.37 -11.47
C LEU A 279 -12.49 -1.69 -10.31
N ASP A 280 -12.36 -0.79 -9.34
CA ASP A 280 -11.53 -1.00 -8.15
C ASP A 280 -12.06 -2.16 -7.29
N CYS A 281 -13.38 -2.28 -7.12
CA CYS A 281 -14.01 -3.42 -6.47
C CYS A 281 -13.69 -4.74 -7.18
N SER A 282 -13.79 -4.76 -8.49
CA SER A 282 -13.49 -5.95 -9.30
C SER A 282 -12.04 -6.38 -9.11
N PHE A 283 -11.11 -5.43 -9.11
CA PHE A 283 -9.71 -5.69 -8.79
C PHE A 283 -9.54 -6.26 -7.37
N GLY A 284 -10.23 -5.68 -6.39
CA GLY A 284 -10.25 -6.17 -5.01
C GLY A 284 -10.81 -7.58 -4.88
N VAL A 285 -11.88 -7.93 -5.62
CA VAL A 285 -12.42 -9.30 -5.70
C VAL A 285 -11.37 -10.25 -6.23
N GLY A 286 -10.63 -9.86 -7.28
CA GLY A 286 -9.52 -10.65 -7.81
C GLY A 286 -8.42 -10.92 -6.79
N LEU A 287 -8.04 -9.90 -5.99
CA LEU A 287 -7.10 -10.04 -4.87
C LEU A 287 -7.60 -11.08 -3.85
N LEU A 288 -8.85 -10.99 -3.44
CA LEU A 288 -9.45 -11.90 -2.44
C LEU A 288 -9.55 -13.33 -2.95
N LEU A 289 -10.06 -13.52 -4.17
CA LEU A 289 -10.19 -14.85 -4.77
C LEU A 289 -8.82 -15.51 -4.90
N SER A 290 -7.83 -14.81 -5.45
CA SER A 290 -6.49 -15.34 -5.60
C SER A 290 -5.85 -15.68 -4.25
N SER A 291 -5.97 -14.84 -3.24
CA SER A 291 -5.42 -15.10 -1.90
C SER A 291 -6.03 -16.36 -1.25
N LYS A 292 -7.32 -16.63 -1.48
CA LYS A 292 -8.01 -17.81 -0.97
C LYS A 292 -7.57 -19.11 -1.68
N PHE A 293 -7.36 -19.04 -2.99
CA PHE A 293 -7.00 -20.21 -3.78
C PHE A 293 -5.48 -20.45 -3.88
N LEU A 294 -4.67 -19.43 -3.63
CA LEU A 294 -3.20 -19.50 -3.75
C LEU A 294 -2.57 -20.61 -2.89
N PRO A 295 -2.94 -20.86 -1.62
CA PRO A 295 -2.35 -21.95 -0.85
C PRO A 295 -2.59 -23.32 -1.47
N ARG A 296 -3.79 -23.55 -2.06
CA ARG A 296 -4.08 -24.77 -2.81
C ARG A 296 -3.25 -24.84 -4.09
N LEU A 297 -3.14 -23.73 -4.82
CA LEU A 297 -2.35 -23.64 -6.05
C LEU A 297 -0.87 -23.94 -5.79
N LEU A 298 -0.31 -23.41 -4.71
CA LEU A 298 1.08 -23.64 -4.30
C LEU A 298 1.34 -25.10 -3.88
N SER A 299 0.33 -25.82 -3.37
CA SER A 299 0.47 -27.25 -3.06
C SER A 299 0.54 -28.14 -4.32
N PHE A 300 -0.09 -27.72 -5.43
CA PHE A 300 -0.06 -28.41 -6.71
C PHE A 300 1.11 -27.99 -7.60
N ILE A 301 1.49 -26.71 -7.57
CA ILE A 301 2.48 -26.12 -8.48
C ILE A 301 3.76 -25.82 -7.68
N ARG A 302 4.77 -26.68 -7.86
CA ARG A 302 6.12 -26.47 -7.32
C ARG A 302 6.91 -25.33 -8.00
N PHE A 303 6.38 -24.75 -9.07
CA PHE A 303 7.07 -23.76 -9.92
C PHE A 303 6.59 -22.33 -9.62
N ARG A 304 7.04 -21.76 -8.49
CA ARG A 304 6.71 -20.37 -8.09
C ARG A 304 7.18 -19.35 -9.14
N ASP A 305 8.24 -19.64 -9.89
CA ASP A 305 8.73 -18.83 -11.01
C ASP A 305 7.67 -18.67 -12.13
N ARG A 306 6.94 -19.73 -12.47
CA ARG A 306 5.84 -19.67 -13.44
C ARG A 306 4.66 -18.89 -12.91
N LEU A 307 4.31 -19.05 -11.62
CA LEU A 307 3.25 -18.27 -10.98
C LEU A 307 3.57 -16.77 -10.95
N LEU A 308 4.82 -16.42 -10.74
CA LEU A 308 5.28 -15.03 -10.81
C LEU A 308 5.11 -14.47 -12.23
N MET A 309 5.51 -15.22 -13.26
CA MET A 309 5.33 -14.82 -14.67
C MET A 309 3.83 -14.70 -15.04
N THR A 310 2.99 -15.67 -14.66
CA THR A 310 1.55 -15.58 -14.90
C THR A 310 0.94 -14.37 -14.21
N GLY A 311 1.42 -14.00 -13.02
CA GLY A 311 1.02 -12.80 -12.31
C GLY A 311 1.27 -11.53 -13.12
N PHE A 312 2.47 -11.35 -13.67
CA PHE A 312 2.79 -10.23 -14.56
C PHE A 312 1.96 -10.25 -15.84
N GLY A 313 1.70 -11.44 -16.41
CA GLY A 313 0.85 -11.61 -17.60
C GLY A 313 -0.58 -11.14 -17.36
N LEU A 314 -1.23 -11.61 -16.28
CA LEU A 314 -2.58 -11.21 -15.93
C LEU A 314 -2.68 -9.72 -15.63
N LEU A 315 -1.69 -9.17 -14.93
CA LEU A 315 -1.65 -7.74 -14.63
C LEU A 315 -1.43 -6.92 -15.90
N GLY A 316 -0.53 -7.36 -16.78
CA GLY A 316 -0.31 -6.71 -18.09
C GLY A 316 -1.56 -6.71 -18.97
N LEU A 317 -2.33 -7.80 -18.99
CA LEU A 317 -3.61 -7.86 -19.70
C LEU A 317 -4.62 -6.87 -19.14
N ASN A 318 -4.68 -6.70 -17.82
CA ASN A 318 -5.52 -5.67 -17.20
C ASN A 318 -5.14 -4.26 -17.67
N LEU A 319 -3.84 -3.93 -17.67
CA LEU A 319 -3.38 -2.62 -18.08
C LEU A 319 -3.58 -2.36 -19.59
N LEU A 320 -3.52 -3.42 -20.41
CA LEU A 320 -3.80 -3.34 -21.85
C LEU A 320 -5.29 -3.11 -22.16
N ALA A 321 -6.20 -3.56 -21.31
CA ALA A 321 -7.61 -3.65 -21.62
C ALA A 321 -8.22 -2.30 -22.04
N ILE A 322 -7.83 -1.20 -21.37
CA ILE A 322 -8.28 0.16 -21.74
C ILE A 322 -7.71 0.55 -23.10
N GLY A 323 -6.41 0.31 -23.32
CA GLY A 323 -5.76 0.68 -24.57
C GLY A 323 -6.21 -0.13 -25.79
N LEU A 324 -6.72 -1.34 -25.56
CA LEU A 324 -7.33 -2.18 -26.60
C LEU A 324 -8.81 -1.84 -26.84
N ALA A 325 -9.30 -0.76 -26.24
CA ALA A 325 -10.70 -0.32 -26.33
C ALA A 325 -11.71 -1.46 -26.00
N VAL A 326 -11.38 -2.29 -24.99
CA VAL A 326 -12.27 -3.37 -24.57
C VAL A 326 -13.58 -2.75 -24.09
N PRO A 327 -14.75 -3.31 -24.50
CA PRO A 327 -16.04 -2.79 -24.09
C PRO A 327 -16.15 -2.62 -22.57
N TYR A 328 -16.68 -1.49 -22.11
CA TYR A 328 -16.71 -1.12 -20.69
C TYR A 328 -17.35 -2.19 -19.79
N PHE A 329 -18.35 -2.93 -20.25
CA PHE A 329 -18.99 -4.00 -19.48
C PHE A 329 -18.11 -5.23 -19.26
N ILE A 330 -17.01 -5.39 -20.02
CA ILE A 330 -16.03 -6.49 -19.88
C ILE A 330 -14.84 -6.06 -19.00
N LEU A 331 -14.52 -4.77 -18.92
CA LEU A 331 -13.39 -4.26 -18.15
C LEU A 331 -13.33 -4.78 -16.69
N PRO A 332 -14.45 -4.91 -15.93
CA PRO A 332 -14.41 -5.46 -14.57
C PRO A 332 -13.78 -6.85 -14.50
N ILE A 333 -13.92 -7.69 -15.54
CA ILE A 333 -13.30 -9.03 -15.60
C ILE A 333 -11.78 -8.90 -15.70
N PHE A 334 -11.27 -8.01 -16.56
CA PHE A 334 -9.84 -7.76 -16.67
C PHE A 334 -9.24 -7.20 -15.38
N PHE A 335 -9.98 -6.32 -14.68
CA PHE A 335 -9.56 -5.80 -13.38
C PHE A 335 -9.49 -6.90 -12.33
N ALA A 336 -10.45 -7.83 -12.28
CA ALA A 336 -10.39 -8.99 -11.41
C ALA A 336 -9.19 -9.89 -11.72
N LEU A 337 -8.89 -10.13 -13.00
CA LEU A 337 -7.70 -10.87 -13.42
C LEU A 337 -6.41 -10.15 -13.00
N GLY A 338 -6.36 -8.82 -13.15
CA GLY A 338 -5.24 -8.00 -12.67
C GLY A 338 -5.00 -8.12 -11.17
N GLY A 339 -6.08 -8.11 -10.37
CA GLY A 339 -6.02 -8.37 -8.93
C GLY A 339 -5.46 -9.74 -8.58
N CYS A 340 -5.89 -10.79 -9.30
CA CYS A 340 -5.28 -12.12 -9.19
C CYS A 340 -3.79 -12.08 -9.50
N GLY A 341 -3.40 -11.41 -10.58
CA GLY A 341 -2.01 -11.26 -10.98
C GLY A 341 -1.14 -10.60 -9.91
N LEU A 342 -1.63 -9.54 -9.30
CA LEU A 342 -0.89 -8.80 -8.26
C LEU A 342 -0.61 -9.65 -7.02
N ILE A 343 -1.56 -10.49 -6.58
CA ILE A 343 -1.34 -11.42 -5.46
C ILE A 343 -0.29 -12.47 -5.82
N LEU A 344 -0.33 -13.02 -7.04
CA LEU A 344 0.68 -13.99 -7.49
C LEU A 344 2.08 -13.38 -7.46
N ILE A 345 2.24 -12.12 -7.85
CA ILE A 345 3.52 -11.42 -7.78
C ILE A 345 3.95 -11.20 -6.33
N ASN A 346 3.09 -10.56 -5.53
CA ASN A 346 3.44 -10.10 -4.19
C ASN A 346 3.72 -11.25 -3.23
N VAL A 347 2.88 -12.28 -3.20
CA VAL A 347 3.03 -13.40 -2.25
C VAL A 347 4.26 -14.23 -2.57
N ASN A 348 4.51 -14.57 -3.84
CA ASN A 348 5.68 -15.37 -4.21
C ASN A 348 7.00 -14.64 -3.90
N THR A 349 7.08 -13.35 -4.21
CA THR A 349 8.29 -12.55 -3.90
C THR A 349 8.46 -12.34 -2.39
N ALA A 350 7.36 -12.13 -1.64
CA ALA A 350 7.40 -11.95 -0.19
C ALA A 350 7.85 -13.21 0.55
N ILE A 351 7.39 -14.40 0.14
CA ILE A 351 7.81 -15.67 0.72
C ILE A 351 9.32 -15.85 0.57
N VAL A 352 9.85 -15.73 -0.66
CA VAL A 352 11.28 -15.89 -0.92
C VAL A 352 12.09 -14.87 -0.11
N ARG A 353 11.72 -13.60 -0.17
CA ARG A 353 12.41 -12.53 0.57
C ARG A 353 12.43 -12.80 2.07
N THR A 354 11.29 -13.18 2.64
CA THR A 354 11.15 -13.34 4.08
C THR A 354 11.91 -14.55 4.60
N LEU A 355 11.82 -15.69 3.91
CA LEU A 355 12.48 -16.92 4.34
C LEU A 355 13.98 -16.91 4.02
N ALA A 356 14.37 -16.50 2.81
CA ALA A 356 15.77 -16.53 2.41
C ALA A 356 16.66 -15.52 3.14
N THR A 357 16.07 -14.43 3.67
CA THR A 357 16.83 -13.42 4.40
C THR A 357 17.09 -13.86 5.85
N PRO A 358 18.35 -13.79 6.36
CA PRO A 358 18.66 -14.04 7.77
C PRO A 358 17.83 -13.14 8.71
N ALA A 359 17.36 -13.71 9.84
CA ALA A 359 16.39 -13.07 10.73
C ALA A 359 16.80 -11.65 11.19
N CYS A 360 18.09 -11.41 11.44
CA CYS A 360 18.61 -10.10 11.88
C CYS A 360 18.57 -9.01 10.80
N PHE A 361 18.46 -9.36 9.51
CA PHE A 361 18.39 -8.41 8.38
C PHE A 361 17.00 -8.34 7.73
N ARG A 362 16.07 -9.22 8.09
CA ARG A 362 14.75 -9.36 7.45
C ARG A 362 13.98 -8.04 7.38
N ASN A 363 13.84 -7.35 8.51
CA ASN A 363 13.10 -6.08 8.56
C ASN A 363 13.78 -4.99 7.72
N ARG A 364 15.11 -4.91 7.72
CA ARG A 364 15.87 -3.93 6.92
C ARG A 364 15.70 -4.19 5.42
N MET A 365 15.77 -5.47 5.02
CA MET A 365 15.57 -5.88 3.63
C MET A 365 14.17 -5.48 3.14
N VAL A 366 13.12 -5.85 3.88
CA VAL A 366 11.73 -5.54 3.53
C VAL A 366 11.50 -4.02 3.47
N ALA A 367 11.99 -3.26 4.46
CA ALA A 367 11.85 -1.81 4.47
C ALA A 367 12.55 -1.15 3.29
N THR A 368 13.77 -1.58 2.95
CA THR A 368 14.53 -1.03 1.81
C THR A 368 13.84 -1.32 0.48
N VAL A 369 13.38 -2.55 0.26
CA VAL A 369 12.66 -2.91 -0.98
C VAL A 369 11.34 -2.15 -1.09
N SER A 370 10.60 -2.01 0.02
CA SER A 370 9.35 -1.21 0.03
C SER A 370 9.60 0.27 -0.30
N PHE A 371 10.69 0.85 0.20
CA PHE A 371 11.07 2.22 -0.12
C PHE A 371 11.38 2.38 -1.61
N PHE A 372 12.23 1.50 -2.18
CA PHE A 372 12.54 1.51 -3.61
C PHE A 372 11.29 1.37 -4.48
N SER A 373 10.42 0.42 -4.13
CA SER A 373 9.17 0.21 -4.87
C SER A 373 8.27 1.44 -4.87
N SER A 374 8.17 2.13 -3.72
CA SER A 374 7.31 3.32 -3.59
C SER A 374 7.90 4.57 -4.26
N LEU A 375 9.24 4.66 -4.38
CA LEU A 375 9.91 5.84 -4.93
C LEU A 375 9.58 6.08 -6.41
N ALA A 376 9.24 5.04 -7.16
CA ALA A 376 8.89 5.14 -8.56
C ALA A 376 7.47 5.72 -8.80
N SER A 377 6.56 5.59 -7.82
CA SER A 377 5.16 5.99 -7.99
C SER A 377 4.95 7.48 -8.30
N PRO A 378 5.59 8.45 -7.62
CA PRO A 378 5.44 9.87 -7.97
C PRO A 378 6.02 10.18 -9.36
N ILE A 379 7.15 9.56 -9.71
CA ILE A 379 7.78 9.73 -11.05
C ILE A 379 6.86 9.17 -12.13
N GLY A 380 6.33 7.96 -11.90
CA GLY A 380 5.37 7.32 -12.80
C GLY A 380 4.11 8.16 -13.02
N SER A 381 3.61 8.79 -11.95
CA SER A 381 2.44 9.66 -12.02
C SER A 381 2.68 10.86 -12.96
N LEU A 382 3.82 11.53 -12.87
CA LEU A 382 4.17 12.62 -13.77
C LEU A 382 4.33 12.14 -15.22
N ILE A 383 5.06 11.03 -15.43
CA ILE A 383 5.28 10.46 -16.76
C ILE A 383 3.93 10.09 -17.42
N VAL A 384 3.05 9.41 -16.69
CA VAL A 384 1.75 8.97 -17.21
C VAL A 384 0.86 10.18 -17.48
N GLY A 385 0.83 11.20 -16.62
CA GLY A 385 0.05 12.42 -16.86
C GLY A 385 0.48 13.16 -18.12
N LEU A 386 1.81 13.29 -18.34
CA LEU A 386 2.35 13.87 -19.57
C LEU A 386 2.08 12.98 -20.81
N ALA A 387 2.20 11.66 -20.66
CA ALA A 387 1.92 10.72 -21.74
C ALA A 387 0.45 10.81 -22.20
N ILE A 388 -0.50 10.90 -21.27
CA ILE A 388 -1.92 11.09 -21.60
C ILE A 388 -2.14 12.41 -22.37
N ALA A 389 -1.47 13.49 -21.94
CA ALA A 389 -1.60 14.79 -22.60
C ALA A 389 -1.06 14.80 -24.05
N HIS A 390 -0.04 13.99 -24.34
CA HIS A 390 0.57 13.95 -25.69
C HIS A 390 0.02 12.85 -26.58
N TYR A 391 -0.25 11.67 -26.03
CA TYR A 391 -0.61 10.46 -26.80
C TYR A 391 -2.06 10.00 -26.56
N GLY A 392 -2.76 10.59 -25.60
CA GLY A 392 -4.08 10.13 -25.18
C GLY A 392 -4.03 8.95 -24.21
N VAL A 393 -5.19 8.68 -23.59
CA VAL A 393 -5.29 7.68 -22.51
C VAL A 393 -5.15 6.25 -23.02
N GLU A 394 -5.67 5.96 -24.21
CA GLU A 394 -5.65 4.62 -24.79
C GLU A 394 -4.20 4.16 -25.10
N ILE A 395 -3.45 5.01 -25.81
CA ILE A 395 -2.04 4.72 -26.14
C ILE A 395 -1.20 4.64 -24.87
N THR A 396 -1.44 5.52 -23.91
CA THR A 396 -0.73 5.48 -22.63
C THR A 396 -1.02 4.18 -21.87
N SER A 397 -2.28 3.72 -21.87
CA SER A 397 -2.65 2.43 -21.27
C SER A 397 -1.99 1.25 -22.01
N LEU A 398 -1.96 1.26 -23.35
CA LEU A 398 -1.24 0.28 -24.14
C LEU A 398 0.25 0.21 -23.73
N LEU A 399 0.91 1.36 -23.62
CA LEU A 399 2.31 1.43 -23.21
C LEU A 399 2.55 0.85 -21.82
N THR A 400 1.69 1.18 -20.85
CA THR A 400 1.81 0.62 -19.49
C THR A 400 1.62 -0.91 -19.46
N GLY A 401 0.67 -1.41 -20.25
CA GLY A 401 0.44 -2.84 -20.39
C GLY A 401 1.59 -3.58 -21.08
N VAL A 402 2.12 -3.01 -22.17
CA VAL A 402 3.31 -3.55 -22.87
C VAL A 402 4.53 -3.56 -21.95
N ILE A 403 4.77 -2.47 -21.21
CA ILE A 403 5.85 -2.42 -20.21
C ILE A 403 5.67 -3.56 -19.19
N THR A 404 4.46 -3.78 -18.68
CA THR A 404 4.19 -4.84 -17.69
C THR A 404 4.42 -6.23 -18.29
N LEU A 405 4.02 -6.46 -19.56
CA LEU A 405 4.29 -7.74 -20.25
C LEU A 405 5.79 -7.92 -20.53
N THR A 406 6.54 -6.87 -20.81
CA THR A 406 8.00 -6.98 -20.95
C THR A 406 8.68 -7.28 -19.62
N LEU A 407 8.16 -6.78 -18.49
CA LEU A 407 8.63 -7.17 -17.16
C LEU A 407 8.41 -8.66 -16.87
N MET A 408 7.35 -9.28 -17.41
CA MET A 408 7.17 -10.73 -17.36
C MET A 408 8.37 -11.47 -17.95
N LEU A 409 8.86 -11.03 -19.11
CA LEU A 409 10.07 -11.57 -19.71
C LEU A 409 11.32 -11.25 -18.88
N GLY A 410 11.35 -10.06 -18.28
CA GLY A 410 12.40 -9.61 -17.35
C GLY A 410 12.58 -10.53 -16.14
N VAL A 411 11.51 -11.18 -15.66
CA VAL A 411 11.59 -12.18 -14.59
C VAL A 411 12.55 -13.32 -14.94
N ALA A 412 12.56 -13.76 -16.21
CA ALA A 412 13.43 -14.83 -16.65
C ALA A 412 14.93 -14.46 -16.67
N LEU A 413 15.23 -13.15 -16.70
CA LEU A 413 16.59 -12.59 -16.65
C LEU A 413 17.13 -12.43 -15.25
N VAL A 414 16.30 -12.58 -14.21
CA VAL A 414 16.73 -12.45 -12.81
C VAL A 414 17.69 -13.61 -12.46
N PRO A 415 18.92 -13.30 -11.99
CA PRO A 415 19.91 -14.33 -11.66
C PRO A 415 19.39 -15.30 -10.60
N ASN A 416 19.53 -16.60 -10.88
CA ASN A 416 19.14 -17.68 -9.96
C ASN A 416 17.65 -17.69 -9.54
N ILE A 417 16.76 -16.97 -10.25
CA ILE A 417 15.33 -16.90 -9.89
C ILE A 417 14.72 -18.32 -9.80
N ARG A 418 15.02 -19.19 -10.78
CA ARG A 418 14.50 -20.55 -10.81
C ARG A 418 14.97 -21.38 -9.61
N VAL A 419 16.20 -21.17 -9.16
CA VAL A 419 16.77 -21.89 -8.01
C VAL A 419 16.00 -21.52 -6.75
N PHE A 420 15.93 -20.23 -6.41
CA PHE A 420 15.27 -19.76 -5.19
C PHE A 420 13.74 -19.96 -5.20
N MET A 421 13.09 -19.79 -6.37
CA MET A 421 11.63 -19.95 -6.46
C MET A 421 11.18 -21.41 -6.45
N ARG A 422 12.08 -22.39 -6.59
CA ARG A 422 11.76 -23.82 -6.56
C ARG A 422 12.28 -24.54 -5.32
N MET A 423 13.04 -23.87 -4.46
CA MET A 423 13.45 -24.40 -3.16
C MET A 423 12.23 -24.63 -2.26
N SER A 424 12.29 -25.68 -1.46
CA SER A 424 11.34 -25.90 -0.35
C SER A 424 11.49 -24.81 0.70
N GLU A 425 10.53 -24.67 1.60
CA GLU A 425 10.58 -23.63 2.64
C GLU A 425 11.75 -23.85 3.60
N ASP A 426 12.07 -25.11 3.89
CA ASP A 426 13.22 -25.50 4.71
C ASP A 426 14.56 -25.16 4.06
N GLU A 427 14.67 -25.37 2.75
CA GLU A 427 15.87 -25.00 1.98
C GLU A 427 16.04 -23.48 1.84
N LEU A 428 14.91 -22.74 1.77
CA LEU A 428 14.93 -21.29 1.69
C LEU A 428 15.40 -20.62 2.98
N ASP A 429 15.19 -21.22 4.16
CA ASP A 429 15.53 -20.56 5.43
C ASP A 429 17.00 -20.14 5.49
N GLY A 430 17.24 -18.83 5.57
CA GLY A 430 18.57 -18.22 5.57
C GLY A 430 19.40 -18.43 4.30
N ALA A 431 18.80 -18.85 3.18
CA ALA A 431 19.50 -19.17 1.93
C ALA A 431 20.37 -18.00 1.43
N TYR A 432 19.93 -16.76 1.55
CA TYR A 432 20.75 -15.60 1.15
C TYR A 432 22.06 -15.50 1.95
N GLY A 433 22.04 -15.85 3.25
CA GLY A 433 23.26 -15.91 4.05
C GLY A 433 24.26 -16.96 3.54
N ARG A 434 23.77 -18.09 3.01
CA ARG A 434 24.59 -19.16 2.44
C ARG A 434 25.12 -18.82 1.05
N PHE A 435 24.28 -18.23 0.19
CA PHE A 435 24.65 -17.91 -1.20
C PHE A 435 25.42 -16.59 -1.33
N TYR A 436 25.18 -15.62 -0.42
CA TYR A 436 25.78 -14.29 -0.44
C TYR A 436 26.39 -13.92 0.93
N PRO A 437 27.35 -14.69 1.46
CA PRO A 437 27.87 -14.48 2.83
C PRO A 437 28.51 -13.08 3.03
N SER A 438 29.07 -12.51 1.98
CA SER A 438 29.66 -11.16 2.01
C SER A 438 28.63 -10.02 2.13
N ALA A 439 27.34 -10.29 1.86
CA ALA A 439 26.29 -9.28 1.92
C ALA A 439 25.85 -9.00 3.36
N PHE A 440 26.04 -9.94 4.27
CA PHE A 440 25.55 -9.90 5.66
C PHE A 440 26.67 -9.72 6.69
N ARG A 441 27.87 -9.39 6.24
CA ARG A 441 29.04 -9.03 7.06
C ARG A 441 29.13 -7.53 7.28
#